data_70433ae5723e8bb5432b014a350653c2
#
_entry.id   70433ae5723e8bb5432b014a350653c2
#
_cell.length_a   1.000
_cell.length_b   1.000
_cell.length_c   1.000
_cell.angle_alpha   90.00
_cell.angle_beta   90.00
_cell.angle_gamma   90.00
#
_symmetry.space_group_name_H-M   'P 1'
#
loop_
_entity.id
_entity.type
_entity.pdbx_description
1 polymer ?
#
loop_
_entity_poly.entity_id
_entity_poly.type
_entity_poly.pdbx_seq_one_letter_code
_entity_poly.pdbx_strand_id
1 'polypeptide(L)'
;MPTIEWLNKYKSIKDKLTCKTDLDAYFTKKVVGNMGVDVLDIGTVHFPTGVIFACDPLVELENTPPFMQTIPVGTYPVKICVVPSEKYGDRYACIKVEISGEKPVRYELGITGSEDLEEELNEEDYFGFCVDAGMGCIADIQTQAAFKEYWNKRLEEDSDIDPYNDLYCDLLEKNAEAHPKYQEKHGDWLNWTVPNTDYNLPIFSSGWGDGFYPVYFGYDAKGKVCAVYVRFIDIEESYKVRE
;
A
#
# COMPACT_ATOMS: atom_id res chain seq x y z
N MET A 1 14.99 12.21 -11.33
CA MET A 1 13.83 12.99 -11.86
C MET A 1 13.59 12.52 -13.29
N PRO A 2 12.36 12.33 -13.72
CA PRO A 2 12.05 11.89 -15.08
C PRO A 2 12.53 12.92 -16.11
N THR A 3 12.89 12.46 -17.30
CA THR A 3 13.30 13.31 -18.43
C THR A 3 12.10 14.04 -19.04
N ILE A 4 12.36 15.09 -19.82
CA ILE A 4 11.28 15.77 -20.56
C ILE A 4 10.58 14.82 -21.54
N GLU A 5 11.33 13.92 -22.16
CA GLU A 5 10.80 12.90 -23.06
C GLU A 5 9.84 11.95 -22.32
N TRP A 6 10.28 11.41 -21.18
CA TRP A 6 9.44 10.59 -20.32
C TRP A 6 8.15 11.31 -19.90
N LEU A 7 8.25 12.57 -19.46
CA LEU A 7 7.08 13.38 -19.07
C LEU A 7 6.10 13.60 -20.24
N ASN A 8 6.60 13.78 -21.46
CA ASN A 8 5.76 13.91 -22.64
C ASN A 8 5.05 12.59 -22.98
N LYS A 9 5.77 11.46 -22.89
CA LYS A 9 5.20 10.13 -23.07
C LYS A 9 4.13 9.86 -22.02
N TYR A 10 4.43 10.07 -20.74
CA TYR A 10 3.47 9.93 -19.65
C TYR A 10 2.18 10.72 -19.92
N LYS A 11 2.27 12.00 -20.29
CA LYS A 11 1.10 12.81 -20.62
C LYS A 11 0.23 12.22 -21.73
N SER A 12 0.83 11.52 -22.67
CA SER A 12 0.11 10.91 -23.79
C SER A 12 -0.61 9.60 -23.41
N ILE A 13 -0.19 8.92 -22.34
CA ILE A 13 -0.75 7.61 -21.92
C ILE A 13 -1.45 7.64 -20.58
N LYS A 14 -1.33 8.71 -19.78
CA LYS A 14 -1.85 8.77 -18.41
C LYS A 14 -3.33 8.40 -18.26
N ASP A 15 -4.14 8.69 -19.28
CA ASP A 15 -5.56 8.36 -19.29
C ASP A 15 -5.81 6.82 -19.42
N LYS A 16 -4.78 6.06 -19.80
CA LYS A 16 -4.78 4.59 -19.81
C LYS A 16 -4.32 4.02 -18.45
N LEU A 17 -3.55 4.80 -17.69
CA LEU A 17 -3.02 4.43 -16.37
C LEU A 17 -4.07 4.66 -15.26
N THR A 18 -5.21 4.01 -15.41
CA THR A 18 -6.36 4.17 -14.49
C THR A 18 -6.92 2.82 -14.12
N CYS A 19 -7.48 2.72 -12.90
CA CYS A 19 -8.26 1.55 -12.49
C CYS A 19 -9.72 1.75 -12.88
N LYS A 20 -10.30 0.75 -13.55
CA LYS A 20 -11.74 0.72 -13.89
C LYS A 20 -12.60 0.19 -12.73
N THR A 21 -11.99 -0.58 -11.81
CA THR A 21 -12.64 -1.13 -10.64
C THR A 21 -12.98 -0.02 -9.65
N ASP A 22 -14.20 0.00 -9.12
CA ASP A 22 -14.57 0.92 -8.02
C ASP A 22 -13.94 0.44 -6.71
N LEU A 23 -12.68 0.86 -6.45
CA LEU A 23 -11.93 0.47 -5.25
C LEU A 23 -12.60 0.98 -3.96
N ASP A 24 -13.38 2.05 -4.01
CA ASP A 24 -14.13 2.52 -2.84
C ASP A 24 -15.27 1.58 -2.44
N ALA A 25 -15.79 0.82 -3.40
CA ALA A 25 -16.77 -0.22 -3.14
C ALA A 25 -16.26 -1.32 -2.18
N TYR A 26 -14.96 -1.57 -2.15
CA TYR A 26 -14.32 -2.53 -1.24
C TYR A 26 -14.43 -2.12 0.23
N PHE A 27 -14.64 -0.84 0.50
CA PHE A 27 -14.74 -0.28 1.84
C PHE A 27 -16.15 0.18 2.22
N THR A 28 -17.06 0.25 1.25
CA THR A 28 -18.42 0.79 1.45
C THR A 28 -19.52 -0.25 1.27
N LYS A 29 -19.23 -1.36 0.58
CA LYS A 29 -20.17 -2.47 0.39
C LYS A 29 -19.85 -3.64 1.33
N LYS A 30 -20.82 -4.51 1.55
CA LYS A 30 -20.66 -5.78 2.29
C LYS A 30 -20.35 -6.97 1.38
N VAL A 31 -20.57 -6.80 0.09
CA VAL A 31 -20.31 -7.81 -0.95
C VAL A 31 -19.70 -7.10 -2.15
N VAL A 32 -18.61 -7.63 -2.67
CA VAL A 32 -17.94 -7.21 -3.91
C VAL A 32 -17.82 -8.43 -4.82
N GLY A 33 -18.31 -8.32 -6.04
CA GLY A 33 -18.51 -9.50 -6.89
C GLY A 33 -19.35 -10.55 -6.17
N ASN A 34 -18.80 -11.74 -5.97
CA ASN A 34 -19.45 -12.86 -5.28
C ASN A 34 -18.92 -13.06 -3.84
N MET A 35 -18.06 -12.17 -3.34
CA MET A 35 -17.39 -12.33 -2.05
C MET A 35 -17.92 -11.36 -1.00
N GLY A 36 -18.22 -11.90 0.19
CA GLY A 36 -18.41 -11.08 1.37
C GLY A 36 -17.08 -10.40 1.74
N VAL A 37 -17.14 -9.13 2.10
CA VAL A 37 -15.96 -8.37 2.54
C VAL A 37 -16.23 -7.72 3.89
N ASP A 38 -15.17 -7.55 4.66
CA ASP A 38 -15.19 -6.74 5.89
C ASP A 38 -14.07 -5.70 5.86
N VAL A 39 -14.19 -4.70 6.72
CA VAL A 39 -13.20 -3.62 6.82
C VAL A 39 -12.55 -3.67 8.20
N LEU A 40 -11.22 -3.76 8.19
CA LEU A 40 -10.38 -3.68 9.38
C LEU A 40 -9.73 -2.29 9.45
N ASP A 41 -9.89 -1.59 10.57
CA ASP A 41 -9.20 -0.34 10.86
C ASP A 41 -7.88 -0.67 11.57
N ILE A 42 -6.76 -0.17 11.05
CA ILE A 42 -5.42 -0.39 11.61
C ILE A 42 -4.80 0.90 12.18
N GLY A 43 -5.63 1.90 12.45
CA GLY A 43 -5.22 3.18 13.00
C GLY A 43 -4.97 4.24 11.93
N THR A 44 -3.97 5.07 12.14
CA THR A 44 -3.68 6.21 11.24
C THR A 44 -2.23 6.19 10.77
N VAL A 45 -1.97 6.86 9.65
CA VAL A 45 -0.61 7.14 9.16
C VAL A 45 -0.37 8.64 9.08
N HIS A 46 0.81 9.09 9.50
CA HIS A 46 1.22 10.50 9.47
C HIS A 46 2.06 10.76 8.22
N PHE A 47 1.62 11.72 7.41
CA PHE A 47 2.32 12.18 6.20
C PHE A 47 2.74 13.65 6.38
N PRO A 48 3.93 13.92 6.94
CA PRO A 48 4.39 15.28 7.23
C PRO A 48 4.77 16.08 5.98
N THR A 49 5.05 15.42 4.86
CA THR A 49 5.39 16.10 3.59
C THR A 49 4.32 15.92 2.51
N GLY A 50 3.52 14.86 2.61
CA GLY A 50 2.60 14.45 1.56
C GLY A 50 3.28 13.82 0.33
N VAL A 51 4.59 13.61 0.38
CA VAL A 51 5.36 12.84 -0.61
C VAL A 51 5.46 11.43 -0.10
N ILE A 52 4.78 10.51 -0.76
CA ILE A 52 4.55 9.15 -0.26
C ILE A 52 5.14 8.09 -1.18
N PHE A 53 5.42 6.93 -0.62
CA PHE A 53 5.86 5.73 -1.34
C PHE A 53 5.11 4.50 -0.81
N ALA A 54 5.20 3.40 -1.56
CA ALA A 54 4.79 2.06 -1.12
C ALA A 54 5.86 1.05 -1.53
N CYS A 55 6.14 0.07 -0.67
CA CYS A 55 7.14 -0.97 -0.95
C CYS A 55 6.90 -2.20 -0.06
N ASP A 56 7.70 -3.24 -0.27
CA ASP A 56 7.95 -4.26 0.73
C ASP A 56 8.89 -3.69 1.82
N PRO A 57 8.41 -3.54 3.07
CA PRO A 57 9.21 -2.91 4.12
C PRO A 57 10.38 -3.75 4.60
N LEU A 58 10.40 -5.04 4.28
CA LEU A 58 11.46 -5.97 4.67
C LEU A 58 12.62 -6.01 3.68
N VAL A 59 12.40 -5.49 2.45
CA VAL A 59 13.36 -5.58 1.33
C VAL A 59 13.78 -4.20 0.83
N GLU A 60 12.83 -3.28 0.59
CA GLU A 60 13.10 -2.06 -0.19
C GLU A 60 12.87 -0.74 0.57
N LEU A 61 12.57 -0.80 1.89
CA LEU A 61 12.15 0.38 2.66
C LEU A 61 13.12 1.56 2.56
N GLU A 62 14.43 1.30 2.54
CA GLU A 62 15.45 2.35 2.55
C GLU A 62 15.63 3.08 1.21
N ASN A 63 15.25 2.45 0.09
CA ASN A 63 15.66 2.91 -1.24
C ASN A 63 14.50 3.14 -2.21
N THR A 64 13.26 2.83 -1.80
CA THR A 64 12.08 3.01 -2.66
C THR A 64 11.88 4.48 -3.03
N PRO A 65 11.77 4.81 -4.33
CA PRO A 65 11.46 6.16 -4.76
C PRO A 65 9.99 6.51 -4.44
N PRO A 66 9.71 7.78 -4.12
CA PRO A 66 8.35 8.23 -3.91
C PRO A 66 7.55 8.32 -5.22
N PHE A 67 6.23 8.29 -5.10
CA PHE A 67 5.35 8.59 -6.21
C PHE A 67 5.48 10.06 -6.67
N MET A 68 5.20 10.30 -7.95
CA MET A 68 5.13 11.67 -8.49
C MET A 68 3.89 12.41 -7.99
N GLN A 69 2.81 11.69 -7.70
CA GLN A 69 1.62 12.22 -7.08
C GLN A 69 1.88 12.52 -5.60
N THR A 70 1.31 13.61 -5.12
CA THR A 70 1.38 14.01 -3.71
C THR A 70 0.00 14.11 -3.11
N ILE A 71 -0.07 14.04 -1.79
CA ILE A 71 -1.28 14.21 -1.01
C ILE A 71 -1.15 15.41 -0.06
N PRO A 72 -2.24 15.96 0.48
CA PRO A 72 -2.15 16.97 1.53
C PRO A 72 -1.39 16.43 2.75
N VAL A 73 -0.62 17.29 3.40
CA VAL A 73 0.02 16.99 4.69
C VAL A 73 -1.07 16.70 5.73
N GLY A 74 -0.90 15.65 6.53
CA GLY A 74 -1.89 15.29 7.55
C GLY A 74 -1.67 13.91 8.16
N THR A 75 -2.60 13.53 9.03
CA THR A 75 -2.69 12.19 9.62
C THR A 75 -4.03 11.58 9.20
N TYR A 76 -3.99 10.40 8.60
CA TYR A 76 -5.12 9.82 7.91
C TYR A 76 -5.41 8.40 8.34
N PRO A 77 -6.70 7.99 8.45
CA PRO A 77 -7.08 6.61 8.74
C PRO A 77 -6.56 5.63 7.69
N VAL A 78 -6.12 4.46 8.16
CA VAL A 78 -5.70 3.34 7.31
C VAL A 78 -6.65 2.17 7.55
N LYS A 79 -7.26 1.69 6.48
CA LYS A 79 -8.23 0.60 6.49
C LYS A 79 -7.82 -0.51 5.54
N ILE A 80 -8.12 -1.75 5.91
CA ILE A 80 -7.87 -2.94 5.10
C ILE A 80 -9.22 -3.52 4.70
N CYS A 81 -9.43 -3.75 3.41
CA CYS A 81 -10.50 -4.60 2.91
C CYS A 81 -10.07 -6.05 3.05
N VAL A 82 -10.78 -6.81 3.85
CA VAL A 82 -10.54 -8.24 4.08
C VAL A 82 -11.59 -9.06 3.35
N VAL A 83 -11.16 -10.12 2.66
CA VAL A 83 -12.00 -11.19 2.15
C VAL A 83 -11.89 -12.37 3.13
N PRO A 84 -12.85 -12.55 4.05
CA PRO A 84 -12.80 -13.64 5.03
C PRO A 84 -13.00 -15.00 4.34
N SER A 85 -12.21 -16.01 4.73
CA SER A 85 -12.34 -17.35 4.18
C SER A 85 -11.87 -18.42 5.16
N GLU A 86 -12.79 -19.25 5.66
CA GLU A 86 -12.49 -20.40 6.49
C GLU A 86 -11.62 -21.45 5.76
N LYS A 87 -11.70 -21.51 4.43
CA LYS A 87 -11.02 -22.54 3.63
C LYS A 87 -9.59 -22.14 3.24
N TYR A 88 -9.36 -20.87 2.95
CA TYR A 88 -8.10 -20.38 2.35
C TYR A 88 -7.37 -19.36 3.23
N GLY A 89 -7.86 -19.13 4.46
CA GLY A 89 -7.43 -18.03 5.32
C GLY A 89 -7.99 -16.68 4.84
N ASP A 90 -8.01 -15.72 5.74
CA ASP A 90 -8.44 -14.36 5.43
C ASP A 90 -7.43 -13.70 4.50
N ARG A 91 -7.91 -12.90 3.54
CA ARG A 91 -7.05 -12.23 2.56
C ARG A 91 -7.24 -10.73 2.59
N TYR A 92 -6.17 -9.99 2.69
CA TYR A 92 -6.17 -8.55 2.56
C TYR A 92 -6.20 -8.16 1.09
N ALA A 93 -7.35 -7.71 0.61
CA ALA A 93 -7.54 -7.45 -0.82
C ALA A 93 -7.09 -6.05 -1.23
N CYS A 94 -7.29 -5.07 -0.35
CA CYS A 94 -6.95 -3.69 -0.66
C CYS A 94 -6.73 -2.90 0.63
N ILE A 95 -5.77 -1.98 0.60
CA ILE A 95 -5.54 -1.00 1.66
C ILE A 95 -6.08 0.35 1.19
N LYS A 96 -6.74 1.09 2.07
CA LYS A 96 -7.19 2.47 1.84
C LYS A 96 -6.61 3.40 2.88
N VAL A 97 -5.89 4.43 2.42
CA VAL A 97 -5.61 5.62 3.23
C VAL A 97 -6.67 6.65 2.89
N GLU A 98 -7.48 7.03 3.88
CA GLU A 98 -8.62 7.92 3.69
C GLU A 98 -8.23 9.37 3.91
N ILE A 99 -7.98 10.11 2.81
CA ILE A 99 -7.52 11.51 2.86
C ILE A 99 -8.67 12.47 3.19
N SER A 100 -9.87 12.17 2.70
CA SER A 100 -11.07 12.95 3.01
C SER A 100 -12.32 12.06 2.97
N GLY A 101 -13.46 12.58 3.43
CA GLY A 101 -14.76 11.90 3.31
C GLY A 101 -15.41 12.00 1.93
N GLU A 102 -14.75 12.60 0.95
CA GLU A 102 -15.28 12.71 -0.42
C GLU A 102 -15.15 11.37 -1.16
N LYS A 103 -16.13 11.06 -2.01
CA LYS A 103 -16.09 9.84 -2.81
C LYS A 103 -15.19 10.02 -4.04
N PRO A 104 -14.28 9.06 -4.34
CA PRO A 104 -13.52 9.09 -5.59
C PRO A 104 -14.43 8.86 -6.81
N VAL A 105 -14.15 9.59 -7.88
CA VAL A 105 -14.83 9.44 -9.19
C VAL A 105 -13.89 8.90 -10.27
N ARG A 106 -12.60 8.84 -9.99
CA ARG A 106 -11.56 8.20 -10.82
C ARG A 106 -10.39 7.76 -9.98
N TYR A 107 -9.65 6.79 -10.50
CA TYR A 107 -8.44 6.23 -9.88
C TYR A 107 -7.29 6.35 -10.86
N GLU A 108 -6.22 7.03 -10.49
CA GLU A 108 -5.02 7.21 -11.29
C GLU A 108 -3.89 6.37 -10.71
N LEU A 109 -3.20 5.62 -11.56
CA LEU A 109 -2.09 4.78 -11.14
C LEU A 109 -0.94 5.63 -10.58
N GLY A 110 -0.44 5.23 -9.41
CA GLY A 110 0.75 5.80 -8.80
C GLY A 110 2.00 5.43 -9.60
N ILE A 111 2.82 6.42 -9.93
CA ILE A 111 4.05 6.24 -10.68
C ILE A 111 5.19 7.04 -10.04
N THR A 112 6.40 6.51 -10.16
CA THR A 112 7.62 7.11 -9.58
C THR A 112 8.38 8.01 -10.55
N GLY A 113 8.11 7.85 -11.85
CA GLY A 113 8.83 8.55 -12.92
C GLY A 113 10.07 7.80 -13.41
N SER A 114 10.18 6.52 -13.08
CA SER A 114 11.25 5.61 -13.52
C SER A 114 10.74 4.43 -14.35
N GLU A 115 9.43 4.31 -14.53
CA GLU A 115 8.79 3.23 -15.26
C GLU A 115 9.15 3.28 -16.75
N ASP A 116 9.27 2.09 -17.39
CA ASP A 116 9.42 2.00 -18.83
C ASP A 116 8.05 2.23 -19.50
N LEU A 117 7.87 3.40 -20.07
CA LEU A 117 6.62 3.79 -20.74
C LEU A 117 6.60 3.42 -22.22
N GLU A 118 7.64 2.76 -22.75
CA GLU A 118 7.67 2.31 -24.14
C GLU A 118 7.01 0.92 -24.33
N GLU A 119 6.80 0.18 -23.25
CA GLU A 119 6.01 -1.04 -23.28
C GLU A 119 4.56 -0.75 -23.67
N GLU A 120 4.01 -1.57 -24.58
CA GLU A 120 2.60 -1.53 -24.90
C GLU A 120 1.78 -2.05 -23.71
N LEU A 121 1.14 -1.15 -22.99
CA LEU A 121 0.27 -1.50 -21.88
C LEU A 121 -1.10 -1.93 -22.40
N ASN A 122 -1.51 -3.16 -22.07
CA ASN A 122 -2.88 -3.62 -22.24
C ASN A 122 -3.78 -3.00 -21.16
N GLU A 123 -5.09 -3.19 -21.26
CA GLU A 123 -6.07 -2.60 -20.33
C GLU A 123 -5.92 -3.06 -18.88
N GLU A 124 -5.28 -4.22 -18.65
CA GLU A 124 -5.09 -4.84 -17.33
C GLU A 124 -3.68 -4.65 -16.78
N ASP A 125 -2.76 -4.11 -17.60
CA ASP A 125 -1.38 -3.89 -17.19
C ASP A 125 -1.28 -2.67 -16.27
N TYR A 126 -0.35 -2.74 -15.34
CA TYR A 126 -0.09 -1.65 -14.39
C TYR A 126 1.37 -1.62 -13.97
N PHE A 127 1.84 -0.46 -13.59
CA PHE A 127 3.06 -0.30 -12.82
C PHE A 127 2.76 -0.43 -11.31
N GLY A 128 3.74 -0.82 -10.53
CA GLY A 128 3.57 -1.00 -9.10
C GLY A 128 4.88 -1.26 -8.39
N PHE A 129 4.82 -1.74 -7.17
CA PHE A 129 5.97 -2.15 -6.39
C PHE A 129 6.04 -3.67 -6.24
N CYS A 130 7.26 -4.18 -6.14
CA CYS A 130 7.52 -5.60 -5.89
C CYS A 130 7.32 -5.92 -4.41
N VAL A 131 6.75 -7.09 -4.14
CA VAL A 131 6.70 -7.73 -2.82
C VAL A 131 7.42 -9.06 -2.92
N ASP A 132 8.42 -9.28 -2.09
CA ASP A 132 9.28 -10.47 -2.06
C ASP A 132 9.30 -11.14 -0.68
N ALA A 133 8.74 -10.49 0.34
CA ALA A 133 8.60 -11.03 1.70
C ALA A 133 7.13 -11.06 2.18
N GLY A 134 6.17 -11.05 1.25
CA GLY A 134 4.75 -11.18 1.55
C GLY A 134 4.11 -9.99 2.24
N MET A 135 4.81 -8.87 2.42
CA MET A 135 4.34 -7.69 3.15
C MET A 135 4.41 -6.44 2.28
N GLY A 136 3.48 -5.51 2.50
CA GLY A 136 3.51 -4.18 1.92
C GLY A 136 3.44 -3.09 2.97
N CYS A 137 3.83 -1.88 2.61
CA CYS A 137 3.65 -0.69 3.43
C CYS A 137 3.32 0.53 2.58
N ILE A 138 2.85 1.60 3.22
CA ILE A 138 2.71 2.92 2.64
C ILE A 138 3.12 3.97 3.66
N ALA A 139 4.02 4.88 3.29
CA ALA A 139 4.53 5.89 4.21
C ALA A 139 5.00 7.17 3.52
N ASP A 140 5.36 8.17 4.34
CA ASP A 140 5.99 9.41 3.90
C ASP A 140 7.51 9.25 3.78
N ILE A 141 8.13 10.01 2.90
CA ILE A 141 9.61 10.00 2.75
C ILE A 141 10.35 10.40 4.04
N GLN A 142 9.71 11.13 4.97
CA GLN A 142 10.31 11.41 6.29
C GLN A 142 10.33 10.16 7.16
N THR A 143 9.33 9.29 7.05
CA THR A 143 9.33 7.98 7.73
C THR A 143 10.47 7.11 7.20
N GLN A 144 10.69 7.09 5.87
CA GLN A 144 11.82 6.39 5.25
C GLN A 144 13.17 6.91 5.76
N ALA A 145 13.35 8.24 5.78
CA ALA A 145 14.58 8.86 6.26
C ALA A 145 14.84 8.55 7.74
N ALA A 146 13.81 8.62 8.59
CA ALA A 146 13.90 8.29 10.01
C ALA A 146 14.18 6.80 10.24
N PHE A 147 13.56 5.90 9.47
CA PHE A 147 13.87 4.48 9.51
C PHE A 147 15.33 4.22 9.16
N LYS A 148 15.81 4.81 8.07
CA LYS A 148 17.19 4.65 7.63
C LYS A 148 18.20 5.10 8.69
N GLU A 149 17.95 6.23 9.35
CA GLU A 149 18.78 6.69 10.47
C GLU A 149 18.74 5.72 11.66
N TYR A 150 17.55 5.25 12.02
CA TYR A 150 17.36 4.29 13.12
C TYR A 150 18.04 2.96 12.80
N TRP A 151 17.88 2.44 11.58
CA TRP A 151 18.42 1.15 11.18
C TRP A 151 19.95 1.16 11.05
N ASN A 152 20.51 2.23 10.47
CA ASN A 152 21.96 2.40 10.39
C ASN A 152 22.64 2.41 11.78
N LYS A 153 22.05 3.05 12.78
CA LYS A 153 22.57 3.01 14.15
C LYS A 153 22.59 1.59 14.72
N ARG A 154 21.56 0.79 14.43
CA ARG A 154 21.53 -0.62 14.84
C ARG A 154 22.59 -1.46 14.13
N LEU A 155 22.79 -1.23 12.84
CA LEU A 155 23.82 -1.90 12.05
C LEU A 155 25.27 -1.54 12.50
N GLU A 156 25.48 -0.35 13.07
CA GLU A 156 26.75 0.03 13.71
C GLU A 156 27.02 -0.79 14.99
N GLU A 157 25.98 -1.20 15.70
CA GLU A 157 26.08 -2.01 16.92
C GLU A 157 26.19 -3.50 16.59
N ASP A 158 25.44 -3.99 15.59
CA ASP A 158 25.44 -5.38 15.13
C ASP A 158 25.16 -5.41 13.61
N SER A 159 26.15 -5.82 12.83
CA SER A 159 26.08 -5.85 11.35
C SER A 159 25.27 -7.02 10.79
N ASP A 160 24.94 -8.00 11.62
CA ASP A 160 24.32 -9.27 11.19
C ASP A 160 22.78 -9.29 11.37
N ILE A 161 22.20 -8.16 11.79
CA ILE A 161 20.76 -8.02 11.98
C ILE A 161 20.00 -7.87 10.67
N ASP A 162 18.76 -8.36 10.64
CA ASP A 162 17.81 -8.16 9.54
C ASP A 162 16.47 -7.57 10.03
N PRO A 163 15.73 -6.84 9.17
CA PRO A 163 14.51 -6.18 9.59
C PRO A 163 13.42 -7.12 10.09
N TYR A 164 13.30 -8.32 9.54
CA TYR A 164 12.27 -9.25 9.96
C TYR A 164 12.58 -9.85 11.33
N ASN A 165 13.72 -10.56 11.48
CA ASN A 165 14.03 -11.30 12.68
C ASN A 165 14.37 -10.40 13.87
N ASP A 166 15.02 -9.25 13.62
CA ASP A 166 15.57 -8.40 14.68
C ASP A 166 14.69 -7.18 14.99
N LEU A 167 13.60 -6.97 14.25
CA LEU A 167 12.69 -5.86 14.50
C LEU A 167 11.22 -6.27 14.40
N TYR A 168 10.75 -6.74 13.23
CA TYR A 168 9.31 -6.81 12.97
C TYR A 168 8.64 -8.08 13.46
N CYS A 169 9.32 -9.23 13.49
CA CYS A 169 8.74 -10.53 13.86
C CYS A 169 8.03 -10.47 15.21
N ASP A 170 8.75 -10.11 16.26
CA ASP A 170 8.20 -10.00 17.63
C ASP A 170 7.07 -8.94 17.74
N LEU A 171 7.16 -7.87 16.98
CA LEU A 171 6.16 -6.79 16.99
C LEU A 171 4.87 -7.23 16.28
N LEU A 172 4.98 -7.95 15.18
CA LEU A 172 3.86 -8.53 14.46
C LEU A 172 3.13 -9.57 15.32
N GLU A 173 3.84 -10.50 15.97
CA GLU A 173 3.24 -11.49 16.87
C GLU A 173 2.51 -10.83 18.05
N LYS A 174 3.12 -9.83 18.70
CA LYS A 174 2.50 -9.08 19.80
C LYS A 174 1.27 -8.29 19.32
N ASN A 175 1.32 -7.74 18.11
CA ASN A 175 0.16 -7.06 17.53
C ASN A 175 -0.98 -8.03 17.23
N ALA A 176 -0.68 -9.23 16.72
CA ALA A 176 -1.68 -10.26 16.47
C ALA A 176 -2.34 -10.77 17.77
N GLU A 177 -1.56 -10.91 18.84
CA GLU A 177 -2.12 -11.24 20.16
C GLU A 177 -3.06 -10.16 20.70
N ALA A 178 -2.70 -8.88 20.52
CA ALA A 178 -3.50 -7.75 20.99
C ALA A 178 -4.73 -7.47 20.10
N HIS A 179 -4.64 -7.78 18.82
CA HIS A 179 -5.64 -7.49 17.78
C HIS A 179 -5.91 -8.69 16.88
N PRO A 180 -6.45 -9.83 17.41
CA PRO A 180 -6.48 -11.11 16.70
C PRO A 180 -7.45 -11.18 15.52
N LYS A 181 -8.27 -10.15 15.29
CA LYS A 181 -9.24 -10.16 14.19
C LYS A 181 -8.53 -10.11 12.84
N TYR A 182 -8.75 -11.15 12.01
CA TYR A 182 -8.16 -11.30 10.67
C TYR A 182 -6.63 -11.33 10.68
N GLN A 183 -6.02 -11.84 11.74
CA GLN A 183 -4.60 -12.07 11.84
C GLN A 183 -4.29 -13.51 12.19
N GLU A 184 -3.27 -14.06 11.57
CA GLU A 184 -2.65 -15.32 11.98
C GLU A 184 -1.67 -15.08 13.14
N LYS A 185 -1.18 -16.16 13.75
CA LYS A 185 -0.30 -16.09 14.93
C LYS A 185 0.96 -15.24 14.72
N HIS A 186 1.53 -15.27 13.52
CA HIS A 186 2.77 -14.54 13.20
C HIS A 186 2.53 -13.07 12.82
N GLY A 187 1.26 -12.65 12.77
CA GLY A 187 0.85 -11.28 12.48
C GLY A 187 0.76 -10.97 10.99
N ASP A 188 -0.34 -10.32 10.62
CA ASP A 188 -0.64 -9.94 9.23
C ASP A 188 -0.62 -8.42 9.03
N TRP A 189 -0.60 -7.65 10.09
CA TRP A 189 -0.42 -6.20 10.03
C TRP A 189 0.21 -5.65 11.31
N LEU A 190 0.83 -4.49 11.17
CA LEU A 190 1.42 -3.72 12.25
C LEU A 190 1.40 -2.23 11.88
N ASN A 191 1.02 -1.36 12.79
CA ASN A 191 1.22 0.08 12.62
C ASN A 191 2.36 0.54 13.54
N TRP A 192 3.58 0.47 13.01
CA TRP A 192 4.80 0.71 13.78
C TRP A 192 5.24 2.18 13.70
N THR A 193 5.69 2.73 14.82
CA THR A 193 6.28 4.07 14.88
C THR A 193 7.79 3.97 15.01
N VAL A 194 8.51 4.72 14.19
CA VAL A 194 9.98 4.79 14.27
C VAL A 194 10.37 5.36 15.63
N PRO A 195 11.23 4.69 16.41
CA PRO A 195 11.59 5.11 17.76
C PRO A 195 12.07 6.57 17.85
N ASN A 196 11.58 7.29 18.87
CA ASN A 196 11.87 8.71 19.13
C ASN A 196 11.39 9.69 18.05
N THR A 197 10.39 9.29 17.26
CA THR A 197 9.74 10.15 16.25
C THR A 197 8.23 10.02 16.32
N ASP A 198 7.52 10.90 15.57
CA ASP A 198 6.08 10.78 15.31
C ASP A 198 5.80 10.14 13.94
N TYR A 199 6.81 9.56 13.29
CA TYR A 199 6.70 8.95 11.97
C TYR A 199 6.34 7.48 12.11
N ASN A 200 5.25 7.09 11.46
CA ASN A 200 4.78 5.71 11.55
C ASN A 200 4.67 5.04 10.17
N LEU A 201 4.72 3.72 10.21
CA LEU A 201 4.75 2.84 9.08
C LEU A 201 3.68 1.76 9.27
N PRO A 202 2.51 1.87 8.65
CA PRO A 202 1.57 0.76 8.55
C PRO A 202 2.13 -0.30 7.60
N ILE A 203 2.29 -1.51 8.12
CA ILE A 203 2.76 -2.72 7.44
C ILE A 203 1.60 -3.70 7.39
N PHE A 204 1.41 -4.42 6.30
CA PHE A 204 0.29 -5.33 6.08
C PHE A 204 0.63 -6.42 5.09
N SER A 205 0.03 -7.61 5.26
CA SER A 205 0.14 -8.73 4.32
C SER A 205 -0.37 -8.36 2.93
N SER A 206 0.27 -8.85 1.89
CA SER A 206 0.04 -8.51 0.47
C SER A 206 -0.98 -9.41 -0.24
N GLY A 207 -1.97 -9.93 0.47
CA GLY A 207 -3.07 -10.72 -0.12
C GLY A 207 -2.63 -12.11 -0.58
N TRP A 208 -2.02 -12.25 -1.76
CA TRP A 208 -1.53 -13.53 -2.28
C TRP A 208 -0.06 -13.81 -1.96
N GLY A 209 0.64 -12.92 -1.24
CA GLY A 209 2.06 -13.03 -0.94
C GLY A 209 2.92 -12.26 -1.94
N ASP A 210 4.03 -12.89 -2.38
CA ASP A 210 4.96 -12.26 -3.32
C ASP A 210 4.30 -11.93 -4.64
N GLY A 211 4.70 -10.80 -5.22
CA GLY A 211 4.11 -10.33 -6.46
C GLY A 211 4.41 -8.87 -6.77
N PHE A 212 3.67 -8.34 -7.74
CA PHE A 212 3.79 -6.95 -8.17
C PHE A 212 2.43 -6.26 -8.01
N TYR A 213 2.38 -5.15 -7.28
CA TYR A 213 1.12 -4.58 -6.83
C TYR A 213 1.00 -3.08 -7.12
N PRO A 214 -0.14 -2.64 -7.70
CA PRO A 214 -0.37 -1.24 -8.02
C PRO A 214 -0.83 -0.43 -6.81
N VAL A 215 -0.49 0.86 -6.87
CA VAL A 215 -1.05 1.88 -5.99
C VAL A 215 -1.90 2.85 -6.83
N TYR A 216 -3.08 3.21 -6.35
CA TYR A 216 -3.98 4.13 -7.03
C TYR A 216 -4.32 5.34 -6.18
N PHE A 217 -4.26 6.51 -6.77
CA PHE A 217 -4.75 7.75 -6.18
C PHE A 217 -6.20 7.98 -6.60
N GLY A 218 -7.11 7.98 -5.64
CA GLY A 218 -8.52 8.28 -5.86
C GLY A 218 -8.76 9.79 -5.85
N TYR A 219 -9.41 10.30 -6.88
CA TYR A 219 -9.72 11.73 -7.02
C TYR A 219 -11.22 11.97 -6.91
N ASP A 220 -11.59 13.00 -6.16
CA ASP A 220 -12.97 13.48 -6.03
C ASP A 220 -13.44 14.22 -7.28
N ALA A 221 -14.72 14.62 -7.29
CA ALA A 221 -15.31 15.39 -8.40
C ALA A 221 -14.69 16.78 -8.61
N LYS A 222 -13.90 17.28 -7.65
CA LYS A 222 -13.15 18.55 -7.74
C LYS A 222 -11.71 18.34 -8.22
N GLY A 223 -11.32 17.08 -8.50
CA GLY A 223 -9.96 16.71 -8.93
C GLY A 223 -8.94 16.73 -7.81
N LYS A 224 -9.34 16.64 -6.54
CA LYS A 224 -8.45 16.52 -5.39
C LYS A 224 -8.30 15.07 -5.01
N VAL A 225 -7.12 14.66 -4.54
CA VAL A 225 -6.91 13.33 -3.97
C VAL A 225 -7.76 13.21 -2.69
N CYS A 226 -8.63 12.21 -2.66
CA CYS A 226 -9.51 11.92 -1.52
C CYS A 226 -9.17 10.59 -0.83
N ALA A 227 -8.45 9.70 -1.50
CA ALA A 227 -7.91 8.47 -0.90
C ALA A 227 -6.73 7.94 -1.71
N VAL A 228 -5.89 7.08 -1.08
CA VAL A 228 -4.88 6.27 -1.76
C VAL A 228 -5.18 4.80 -1.49
N TYR A 229 -5.04 3.97 -2.51
CA TYR A 229 -5.35 2.54 -2.46
C TYR A 229 -4.14 1.71 -2.87
N VAL A 230 -3.79 0.70 -2.07
CA VAL A 230 -2.87 -0.38 -2.49
C VAL A 230 -3.73 -1.59 -2.80
N ARG A 231 -3.81 -2.01 -4.07
CA ARG A 231 -4.65 -3.14 -4.48
C ARG A 231 -3.83 -4.41 -4.57
N PHE A 232 -4.08 -5.36 -3.69
CA PHE A 232 -3.45 -6.69 -3.73
C PHE A 232 -4.28 -7.71 -4.51
N ILE A 233 -5.60 -7.64 -4.40
CA ILE A 233 -6.52 -8.58 -5.05
C ILE A 233 -7.59 -7.80 -5.81
N ASP A 234 -7.74 -8.08 -7.08
CA ASP A 234 -8.97 -7.74 -7.79
C ASP A 234 -10.02 -8.79 -7.42
N ILE A 235 -10.95 -8.43 -6.53
CA ILE A 235 -11.93 -9.39 -5.97
C ILE A 235 -12.85 -9.92 -7.05
N GLU A 236 -13.29 -9.06 -7.97
CA GLU A 236 -14.24 -9.44 -9.00
C GLU A 236 -13.63 -10.41 -10.00
N GLU A 237 -12.36 -10.22 -10.37
CA GLU A 237 -11.66 -11.12 -11.30
C GLU A 237 -11.15 -12.39 -10.60
N SER A 238 -10.52 -12.24 -9.40
CA SER A 238 -9.89 -13.37 -8.71
C SER A 238 -10.87 -14.42 -8.20
N TYR A 239 -12.10 -13.99 -7.86
CA TYR A 239 -13.16 -14.89 -7.35
C TYR A 239 -14.32 -15.09 -8.34
N LYS A 240 -14.06 -14.81 -9.60
CA LYS A 240 -15.03 -15.06 -10.67
C LYS A 240 -15.33 -16.56 -10.77
N VAL A 241 -16.61 -16.92 -10.71
CA VAL A 241 -17.03 -18.29 -10.98
C VAL A 241 -16.75 -18.58 -12.46
N ARG A 242 -15.82 -19.47 -12.72
CA ARG A 242 -15.61 -19.97 -14.09
C ARG A 242 -16.74 -20.97 -14.37
N GLU A 243 -17.59 -20.62 -15.33
CA GLU A 243 -18.63 -21.53 -15.87
C GLU A 243 -18.00 -22.72 -16.60
#